data_a21464967218da54c9b2afee469cc305
#
_entry.id   a21464967218da54c9b2afee469cc305
#
_cell.length_a   1.000
_cell.length_b   1.000
_cell.length_c   1.000
_cell.angle_alpha   90.00
_cell.angle_beta   90.00
_cell.angle_gamma   90.00
#
_symmetry.space_group_name_H-M   'P 1'
#
loop_
_entity.id
_entity.type
_entity.pdbx_description
1 polymer ?
#
loop_
_entity_poly.entity_id
_entity_poly.type
_entity_poly.pdbx_seq_one_letter_code
_entity_poly.pdbx_strand_id
1 'polypeptide(L)'
;MSTEVAKKQEGILQNKSVCIIPARGGSKRIPRKNIKLFHGKPLIAYSIEVALKSNLFDKVIVSTDDEEIAKVAIEYGAIVPFLRPKELSDDFTGTGAVVNHTLEYLKNSGEEFDYCCTIYATAPLLNEKYLIEGFEKLKNSGAKNAFSCTSMPFPIQRTFKITTEQRCEMFWPENFMKRSQDLEEAYQDA
;
A
#
# COMPACT_ATOMS: atom_id res chain seq x y z
N MET A 1 -8.61 37.72 -33.97
CA MET A 1 -8.73 36.25 -33.83
C MET A 1 -7.65 35.73 -32.88
N SER A 2 -7.61 36.17 -31.62
CA SER A 2 -6.57 35.72 -30.67
C SER A 2 -7.00 35.70 -29.19
N THR A 3 -8.29 35.75 -28.91
CA THR A 3 -8.82 35.80 -27.52
C THR A 3 -9.72 34.63 -27.14
N GLU A 4 -10.05 33.74 -28.07
CA GLU A 4 -10.98 32.62 -27.84
C GLU A 4 -10.25 31.27 -27.60
N VAL A 5 -8.97 31.16 -27.98
CA VAL A 5 -8.14 29.96 -27.79
C VAL A 5 -7.57 29.87 -26.35
N ALA A 6 -7.40 31.03 -25.70
CA ALA A 6 -6.87 31.08 -24.32
C ALA A 6 -7.88 30.72 -23.23
N LYS A 7 -9.19 30.71 -23.50
CA LYS A 7 -10.25 30.42 -22.52
C LYS A 7 -10.68 28.93 -22.44
N LYS A 8 -10.06 28.04 -23.21
CA LYS A 8 -10.43 26.61 -23.23
C LYS A 8 -9.46 25.71 -22.44
N GLN A 9 -8.50 26.28 -21.71
CA GLN A 9 -7.55 25.52 -20.87
C GLN A 9 -7.81 25.65 -19.36
N GLU A 10 -8.82 26.39 -18.94
CA GLU A 10 -9.27 26.46 -17.54
C GLU A 10 -10.46 25.53 -17.37
N GLY A 11 -10.21 24.27 -16.94
CA GLY A 11 -11.32 23.39 -16.57
C GLY A 11 -11.06 21.87 -16.60
N ILE A 12 -9.84 21.41 -16.75
CA ILE A 12 -9.53 20.04 -16.38
C ILE A 12 -9.18 20.10 -14.88
N LEU A 13 -10.14 19.83 -14.02
CA LEU A 13 -9.90 19.48 -12.62
C LEU A 13 -8.90 18.31 -12.64
N GLN A 14 -7.64 18.63 -12.41
CA GLN A 14 -6.59 17.61 -12.33
C GLN A 14 -6.88 16.84 -11.05
N ASN A 15 -7.30 15.57 -11.20
CA ASN A 15 -7.60 14.70 -10.07
C ASN A 15 -6.44 14.69 -9.10
N LYS A 16 -6.69 15.06 -7.86
CA LYS A 16 -5.68 15.07 -6.80
C LYS A 16 -5.49 13.68 -6.23
N SER A 17 -4.25 13.30 -6.01
CA SER A 17 -3.91 12.00 -5.45
C SER A 17 -2.93 12.09 -4.29
N VAL A 18 -3.11 11.24 -3.29
CA VAL A 18 -2.25 11.15 -2.12
C VAL A 18 -1.74 9.72 -1.92
N CYS A 19 -0.47 9.58 -1.57
CA CYS A 19 0.10 8.33 -1.07
C CYS A 19 0.19 8.39 0.44
N ILE A 20 -0.32 7.36 1.14
CA ILE A 20 -0.22 7.21 2.58
C ILE A 20 0.59 5.96 2.90
N ILE A 21 1.64 6.11 3.71
CA ILE A 21 2.55 5.05 4.14
C ILE A 21 2.41 4.88 5.66
N PRO A 22 1.64 3.90 6.14
CA PRO A 22 1.54 3.59 7.57
C PRO A 22 2.84 2.98 8.10
N ALA A 23 3.42 3.57 9.16
CA ALA A 23 4.69 3.13 9.72
C ALA A 23 4.75 3.29 11.24
N ARG A 24 4.23 2.31 12.00
CA ARG A 24 4.28 2.37 13.47
C ARG A 24 5.65 2.02 14.03
N GLY A 25 5.98 2.59 15.22
CA GLY A 25 7.22 2.30 15.96
C GLY A 25 7.25 0.91 16.61
N GLY A 26 6.09 0.41 17.06
CA GLY A 26 5.93 -0.80 17.89
C GLY A 26 6.02 -2.13 17.14
N SER A 27 7.01 -2.33 16.26
CA SER A 27 7.19 -3.60 15.55
C SER A 27 7.77 -4.70 16.45
N LYS A 28 6.95 -5.74 16.76
CA LYS A 28 7.31 -6.82 17.71
C LYS A 28 8.21 -7.92 17.11
N ARG A 29 7.93 -8.37 15.86
CA ARG A 29 8.70 -9.45 15.22
C ARG A 29 10.10 -9.02 14.82
N ILE A 30 10.24 -7.80 14.34
CA ILE A 30 11.52 -7.20 13.96
C ILE A 30 11.55 -5.81 14.59
N PRO A 31 12.32 -5.59 15.67
CA PRO A 31 12.43 -4.28 16.31
C PRO A 31 12.86 -3.20 15.31
N ARG A 32 12.22 -2.03 15.37
CA ARG A 32 12.50 -0.88 14.50
C ARG A 32 12.45 -1.18 12.99
N LYS A 33 11.61 -2.14 12.57
CA LYS A 33 11.56 -2.69 11.22
C LYS A 33 11.54 -1.61 10.14
N ASN A 34 10.73 -0.58 10.29
CA ASN A 34 10.51 0.44 9.25
C ASN A 34 11.76 1.27 8.95
N ILE A 35 12.65 1.46 9.92
CA ILE A 35 13.91 2.20 9.76
C ILE A 35 15.15 1.31 9.85
N LYS A 36 14.97 -0.01 9.93
CA LYS A 36 16.08 -0.95 9.86
C LYS A 36 16.74 -0.85 8.49
N LEU A 37 18.08 -0.87 8.48
CA LEU A 37 18.84 -0.79 7.22
C LEU A 37 18.66 -2.08 6.40
N PHE A 38 18.32 -1.89 5.14
CA PHE A 38 18.30 -2.90 4.10
C PHE A 38 19.15 -2.39 2.93
N HIS A 39 20.23 -3.10 2.60
CA HIS A 39 21.25 -2.64 1.63
C HIS A 39 21.71 -1.19 1.88
N GLY A 40 21.99 -0.86 3.15
CA GLY A 40 22.55 0.46 3.53
C GLY A 40 21.54 1.60 3.64
N LYS A 41 20.23 1.37 3.39
CA LYS A 41 19.17 2.37 3.43
C LYS A 41 18.04 1.95 4.36
N PRO A 42 17.39 2.86 5.12
CA PRO A 42 16.21 2.55 5.92
C PRO A 42 15.10 1.92 5.07
N LEU A 43 14.44 0.89 5.57
CA LEU A 43 13.48 0.12 4.79
C LEU A 43 12.31 0.98 4.27
N ILE A 44 11.81 1.92 5.08
CA ILE A 44 10.75 2.86 4.67
C ILE A 44 11.16 3.76 3.49
N ALA A 45 12.44 4.05 3.35
CA ALA A 45 12.95 4.94 2.31
C ALA A 45 12.67 4.40 0.90
N TYR A 46 12.69 3.08 0.72
CA TYR A 46 12.35 2.45 -0.57
C TYR A 46 10.92 2.76 -0.99
N SER A 47 9.97 2.64 -0.06
CA SER A 47 8.55 2.94 -0.32
C SER A 47 8.32 4.43 -0.61
N ILE A 48 9.00 5.32 0.13
CA ILE A 48 8.92 6.77 -0.08
C ILE A 48 9.47 7.14 -1.46
N GLU A 49 10.68 6.68 -1.78
CA GLU A 49 11.33 6.99 -3.07
C GLU A 49 10.52 6.51 -4.27
N VAL A 50 9.95 5.29 -4.20
CA VAL A 50 9.11 4.76 -5.27
C VAL A 50 7.85 5.59 -5.44
N ALA A 51 7.19 5.98 -4.34
CA ALA A 51 6.03 6.84 -4.39
C ALA A 51 6.36 8.19 -5.06
N LEU A 52 7.45 8.83 -4.64
CA LEU A 52 7.91 10.10 -5.23
C LEU A 52 8.29 9.97 -6.71
N LYS A 53 9.06 8.93 -7.06
CA LYS A 53 9.50 8.69 -8.45
C LYS A 53 8.36 8.38 -9.41
N SER A 54 7.25 7.82 -8.93
CA SER A 54 6.08 7.54 -9.78
C SER A 54 5.44 8.80 -10.37
N ASN A 55 5.65 9.96 -9.74
CA ASN A 55 5.01 11.23 -10.08
C ASN A 55 3.47 11.17 -10.14
N LEU A 56 2.87 10.21 -9.43
CA LEU A 56 1.42 10.01 -9.37
C LEU A 56 0.74 10.84 -8.29
N PHE A 57 1.49 11.26 -7.27
CA PHE A 57 0.94 11.79 -6.04
C PHE A 57 1.30 13.25 -5.82
N ASP A 58 0.30 14.07 -5.50
CA ASP A 58 0.51 15.45 -5.05
C ASP A 58 1.21 15.49 -3.69
N LYS A 59 0.98 14.47 -2.85
CA LYS A 59 1.60 14.32 -1.54
C LYS A 59 1.93 12.87 -1.25
N VAL A 60 3.11 12.65 -0.65
CA VAL A 60 3.52 11.37 -0.05
C VAL A 60 3.60 11.58 1.46
N ILE A 61 2.71 10.92 2.19
CA ILE A 61 2.52 11.11 3.63
C ILE A 61 2.91 9.84 4.37
N VAL A 62 3.71 9.97 5.42
CA VAL A 62 3.97 8.91 6.37
C VAL A 62 3.16 9.15 7.63
N SER A 63 2.30 8.19 7.99
CA SER A 63 1.56 8.18 9.25
C SER A 63 2.29 7.32 10.26
N THR A 64 2.87 7.95 11.29
CA THR A 64 3.65 7.27 12.33
C THR A 64 3.34 7.84 13.72
N ASP A 65 3.52 7.00 14.75
CA ASP A 65 3.48 7.33 16.19
C ASP A 65 4.89 7.56 16.77
N ASP A 66 5.92 7.52 15.95
CA ASP A 66 7.33 7.46 16.36
C ASP A 66 8.14 8.60 15.72
N GLU A 67 8.78 9.40 16.57
CA GLU A 67 9.53 10.58 16.15
C GLU A 67 10.78 10.25 15.30
N GLU A 68 11.44 9.11 15.56
CA GLU A 68 12.61 8.71 14.78
C GLU A 68 12.19 8.27 13.37
N ILE A 69 11.07 7.53 13.26
CA ILE A 69 10.49 7.19 11.94
C ILE A 69 10.05 8.46 11.22
N ALA A 70 9.44 9.41 11.92
CA ALA A 70 9.04 10.69 11.34
C ALA A 70 10.24 11.45 10.77
N LYS A 71 11.32 11.55 11.54
CA LYS A 71 12.56 12.20 11.10
C LYS A 71 13.13 11.54 9.85
N VAL A 72 13.27 10.22 9.85
CA VAL A 72 13.76 9.47 8.69
C VAL A 72 12.85 9.69 7.48
N ALA A 73 11.52 9.65 7.66
CA ALA A 73 10.58 9.84 6.56
C ALA A 73 10.73 11.23 5.91
N ILE A 74 10.91 12.28 6.71
CA ILE A 74 11.13 13.65 6.24
C ILE A 74 12.47 13.76 5.49
N GLU A 75 13.54 13.15 5.98
CA GLU A 75 14.86 13.12 5.33
C GLU A 75 14.79 12.52 3.91
N TYR A 76 13.86 11.56 3.68
CA TYR A 76 13.63 10.95 2.37
C TYR A 76 12.53 11.63 1.54
N GLY A 77 12.00 12.76 1.98
CA GLY A 77 11.10 13.62 1.20
C GLY A 77 9.61 13.38 1.43
N ALA A 78 9.22 12.55 2.39
CA ALA A 78 7.82 12.40 2.77
C ALA A 78 7.37 13.53 3.71
N ILE A 79 6.05 13.75 3.78
CA ILE A 79 5.40 14.66 4.71
C ILE A 79 4.93 13.85 5.93
N VAL A 80 5.18 14.36 7.13
CA VAL A 80 4.64 13.82 8.39
C VAL A 80 3.86 14.94 9.08
N PRO A 81 2.56 15.06 8.81
CA PRO A 81 1.79 16.22 9.26
C PRO A 81 1.39 16.16 10.74
N PHE A 82 1.48 14.99 11.36
CA PHE A 82 1.13 14.73 12.77
C PHE A 82 1.86 13.50 13.28
N LEU A 83 1.96 13.37 14.59
CA LEU A 83 2.22 12.07 15.23
C LEU A 83 0.89 11.36 15.47
N ARG A 84 0.78 10.13 14.97
CA ARG A 84 -0.44 9.32 15.04
C ARG A 84 -0.81 9.01 16.50
N PRO A 85 -2.09 9.15 16.89
CA PRO A 85 -2.56 8.83 18.23
C PRO A 85 -2.27 7.37 18.62
N LYS A 86 -2.03 7.13 19.92
CA LYS A 86 -1.71 5.80 20.47
C LYS A 86 -2.82 4.78 20.21
N GLU A 87 -4.07 5.23 20.22
CA GLU A 87 -5.27 4.41 19.99
C GLU A 87 -5.30 3.81 18.58
N LEU A 88 -4.58 4.44 17.64
CA LEU A 88 -4.44 3.97 16.26
C LEU A 88 -3.08 3.32 15.97
N SER A 89 -2.29 3.04 17.01
CA SER A 89 -0.91 2.56 16.87
C SER A 89 -0.67 1.20 17.53
N ASP A 90 -1.72 0.53 17.98
CA ASP A 90 -1.67 -0.80 18.57
C ASP A 90 -1.51 -1.93 17.52
N ASP A 91 -1.51 -3.17 17.99
CA ASP A 91 -1.36 -4.35 17.12
C ASP A 91 -2.63 -4.74 16.36
N PHE A 92 -3.78 -4.23 16.78
CA PHE A 92 -5.12 -4.61 16.29
C PHE A 92 -5.69 -3.59 15.32
N THR A 93 -5.18 -2.37 15.33
CA THR A 93 -5.61 -1.32 14.41
C THR A 93 -5.27 -1.67 12.97
N GLY A 94 -6.30 -1.88 12.15
CA GLY A 94 -6.15 -2.17 10.73
C GLY A 94 -5.65 -0.97 9.93
N THR A 95 -5.00 -1.23 8.82
CA THR A 95 -4.48 -0.21 7.90
C THR A 95 -5.56 0.79 7.46
N GLY A 96 -6.79 0.34 7.23
CA GLY A 96 -7.91 1.21 6.85
C GLY A 96 -8.21 2.32 7.86
N ALA A 97 -8.16 2.02 9.17
CA ALA A 97 -8.37 3.02 10.21
C ALA A 97 -7.28 4.11 10.19
N VAL A 98 -6.02 3.71 9.96
CA VAL A 98 -4.88 4.64 9.85
C VAL A 98 -5.00 5.53 8.61
N VAL A 99 -5.41 4.96 7.50
CA VAL A 99 -5.62 5.70 6.23
C VAL A 99 -6.76 6.69 6.41
N ASN A 100 -7.91 6.26 6.95
CA ASN A 100 -9.06 7.14 7.18
C ASN A 100 -8.71 8.31 8.12
N HIS A 101 -8.02 8.05 9.23
CA HIS A 101 -7.54 9.10 10.12
C HIS A 101 -6.68 10.14 9.38
N THR A 102 -5.78 9.68 8.50
CA THR A 102 -4.93 10.59 7.73
C THR A 102 -5.75 11.41 6.73
N LEU A 103 -6.71 10.80 6.04
CA LEU A 103 -7.59 11.50 5.10
C LEU A 103 -8.51 12.52 5.83
N GLU A 104 -9.04 12.17 6.99
CA GLU A 104 -9.82 13.09 7.82
C GLU A 104 -8.99 14.28 8.30
N TYR A 105 -7.76 14.06 8.73
CA TYR A 105 -6.83 15.13 9.08
C TYR A 105 -6.61 16.10 7.91
N LEU A 106 -6.34 15.58 6.71
CA LEU A 106 -6.15 16.39 5.50
C LEU A 106 -7.41 17.19 5.15
N LYS A 107 -8.57 16.54 5.19
CA LYS A 107 -9.85 17.18 4.93
C LYS A 107 -10.13 18.32 5.92
N ASN A 108 -9.86 18.12 7.20
CA ASN A 108 -10.00 19.14 8.23
C ASN A 108 -9.01 20.30 8.05
N SER A 109 -7.90 20.07 7.35
CA SER A 109 -6.93 21.08 6.95
C SER A 109 -7.26 21.74 5.60
N GLY A 110 -8.43 21.45 5.02
CA GLY A 110 -8.89 22.02 3.75
C GLY A 110 -8.34 21.34 2.50
N GLU A 111 -7.82 20.10 2.63
CA GLU A 111 -7.23 19.34 1.53
C GLU A 111 -8.06 18.08 1.24
N GLU A 112 -8.61 17.99 0.04
CA GLU A 112 -9.34 16.80 -0.43
C GLU A 112 -8.62 16.18 -1.62
N PHE A 113 -8.71 14.85 -1.71
CA PHE A 113 -8.08 14.04 -2.75
C PHE A 113 -9.09 13.10 -3.39
N ASP A 114 -9.02 12.95 -4.71
CA ASP A 114 -9.89 12.05 -5.49
C ASP A 114 -9.41 10.60 -5.40
N TYR A 115 -8.08 10.41 -5.25
CA TYR A 115 -7.45 9.09 -5.15
C TYR A 115 -6.51 9.01 -3.95
N CYS A 116 -6.54 7.85 -3.30
CA CYS A 116 -5.62 7.53 -2.22
C CYS A 116 -4.94 6.19 -2.52
N CYS A 117 -3.61 6.19 -2.51
CA CYS A 117 -2.81 4.97 -2.58
C CYS A 117 -2.22 4.66 -1.21
N THR A 118 -2.29 3.41 -0.79
CA THR A 118 -1.62 2.94 0.42
C THR A 118 -0.43 2.06 0.05
N ILE A 119 0.76 2.42 0.51
CA ILE A 119 1.99 1.64 0.33
C ILE A 119 2.50 1.21 1.70
N TYR A 120 2.79 -0.08 1.88
CA TYR A 120 3.42 -0.53 3.12
C TYR A 120 4.86 0.00 3.25
N ALA A 121 5.23 0.43 4.45
CA ALA A 121 6.58 0.94 4.75
C ALA A 121 7.70 -0.09 4.51
N THR A 122 7.36 -1.34 4.29
CA THR A 122 8.29 -2.47 4.14
C THR A 122 8.16 -3.15 2.78
N ALA A 123 8.09 -2.37 1.71
CA ALA A 123 7.98 -2.84 0.33
C ALA A 123 9.24 -2.49 -0.50
N PRO A 124 10.44 -3.03 -0.17
CA PRO A 124 11.68 -2.61 -0.82
C PRO A 124 11.81 -3.07 -2.28
N LEU A 125 10.98 -3.98 -2.73
CA LEU A 125 10.97 -4.49 -4.11
C LEU A 125 9.87 -3.86 -4.98
N LEU A 126 9.08 -2.96 -4.41
CA LEU A 126 8.07 -2.24 -5.17
C LEU A 126 8.74 -1.36 -6.24
N ASN A 127 8.15 -1.36 -7.43
CA ASN A 127 8.63 -0.56 -8.56
C ASN A 127 7.54 0.43 -8.98
N GLU A 128 7.94 1.64 -9.38
CA GLU A 128 7.03 2.70 -9.84
C GLU A 128 6.12 2.26 -11.00
N LYS A 129 6.60 1.37 -11.86
CA LYS A 129 5.82 0.81 -12.97
C LYS A 129 4.51 0.18 -12.49
N TYR A 130 4.55 -0.58 -11.39
CA TYR A 130 3.34 -1.24 -10.87
C TYR A 130 2.35 -0.25 -10.25
N LEU A 131 2.85 0.85 -9.67
CA LEU A 131 1.97 1.93 -9.20
C LEU A 131 1.24 2.60 -10.36
N ILE A 132 1.97 2.91 -11.44
CA ILE A 132 1.43 3.54 -12.64
C ILE A 132 0.40 2.62 -13.29
N GLU A 133 0.75 1.35 -13.54
CA GLU A 133 -0.17 0.37 -14.13
C GLU A 133 -1.44 0.15 -13.28
N GLY A 134 -1.29 0.08 -11.96
CA GLY A 134 -2.42 -0.05 -11.03
C GLY A 134 -3.35 1.16 -11.07
N PHE A 135 -2.79 2.36 -11.10
CA PHE A 135 -3.57 3.60 -11.18
C PHE A 135 -4.30 3.73 -12.52
N GLU A 136 -3.65 3.41 -13.63
CA GLU A 136 -4.30 3.40 -14.95
C GLU A 136 -5.44 2.39 -15.04
N LYS A 137 -5.23 1.18 -14.51
CA LYS A 137 -6.29 0.17 -14.42
C LYS A 137 -7.47 0.66 -13.59
N LEU A 138 -7.22 1.27 -12.44
CA LEU A 138 -8.26 1.85 -11.58
C LEU A 138 -9.08 2.89 -12.35
N LYS A 139 -8.44 3.84 -13.01
CA LYS A 139 -9.10 4.91 -13.79
C LYS A 139 -9.92 4.38 -14.95
N ASN A 140 -9.41 3.36 -15.64
CA ASN A 140 -10.03 2.87 -16.89
C ASN A 140 -11.11 1.81 -16.64
N SER A 141 -11.14 1.15 -15.48
CA SER A 141 -12.08 0.07 -15.19
C SER A 141 -13.38 0.51 -14.54
N GLY A 142 -13.43 1.73 -13.98
CA GLY A 142 -14.53 2.17 -13.12
C GLY A 142 -14.60 1.44 -11.78
N ALA A 143 -13.59 0.64 -11.43
CA ALA A 143 -13.49 -0.03 -10.14
C ALA A 143 -13.29 0.99 -9.01
N LYS A 144 -13.72 0.62 -7.81
CA LYS A 144 -13.53 1.48 -6.62
C LYS A 144 -12.11 1.37 -6.03
N ASN A 145 -11.41 0.26 -6.28
CA ASN A 145 -10.06 0.03 -5.83
C ASN A 145 -9.29 -0.88 -6.80
N ALA A 146 -7.97 -0.81 -6.72
CA ALA A 146 -7.03 -1.73 -7.36
C ALA A 146 -5.92 -2.04 -6.33
N PHE A 147 -5.44 -3.27 -6.32
CA PHE A 147 -4.35 -3.70 -5.45
C PHE A 147 -3.43 -4.68 -6.19
N SER A 148 -2.18 -4.76 -5.75
CA SER A 148 -1.22 -5.70 -6.29
C SER A 148 -1.48 -7.12 -5.78
N CYS A 149 -1.34 -8.09 -6.68
CA CYS A 149 -1.41 -9.50 -6.33
C CYS A 149 -0.33 -10.29 -7.08
N THR A 150 0.01 -11.45 -6.54
CA THR A 150 0.88 -12.43 -7.18
C THR A 150 0.21 -13.79 -7.19
N SER A 151 0.53 -14.62 -8.20
CA SER A 151 0.03 -15.99 -8.24
C SER A 151 0.62 -16.83 -7.11
N MET A 152 -0.17 -17.78 -6.61
CA MET A 152 0.33 -18.75 -5.66
C MET A 152 1.35 -19.66 -6.35
N PRO A 153 2.45 -20.02 -5.67
CA PRO A 153 3.52 -20.85 -6.27
C PRO A 153 3.08 -22.27 -6.60
N PHE A 154 1.95 -22.71 -6.06
CA PHE A 154 1.32 -24.00 -6.32
C PHE A 154 -0.20 -23.89 -6.07
N PRO A 155 -1.03 -24.81 -6.65
CA PRO A 155 -2.46 -24.79 -6.47
C PRO A 155 -2.87 -24.94 -5.00
N ILE A 156 -3.58 -23.95 -4.46
CA ILE A 156 -4.06 -23.96 -3.07
C ILE A 156 -5.00 -25.17 -2.81
N GLN A 157 -5.71 -25.62 -3.82
CA GLN A 157 -6.62 -26.75 -3.75
C GLN A 157 -5.92 -28.09 -3.40
N ARG A 158 -4.60 -28.13 -3.49
CA ARG A 158 -3.78 -29.30 -3.11
C ARG A 158 -3.16 -29.16 -1.72
N THR A 159 -3.52 -28.13 -0.97
CA THR A 159 -3.01 -27.95 0.39
C THR A 159 -3.73 -28.89 1.37
N PHE A 160 -3.06 -29.21 2.45
CA PHE A 160 -3.55 -30.07 3.51
C PHE A 160 -3.23 -29.50 4.90
N LYS A 161 -3.96 -29.92 5.88
CA LYS A 161 -3.69 -29.67 7.29
C LYS A 161 -3.13 -30.92 7.96
N ILE A 162 -2.43 -30.73 9.06
CA ILE A 162 -2.02 -31.81 9.96
C ILE A 162 -3.02 -31.85 11.09
N THR A 163 -3.68 -33.02 11.28
CA THR A 163 -4.65 -33.19 12.35
C THR A 163 -3.98 -33.34 13.73
N THR A 164 -4.77 -33.34 14.79
CA THR A 164 -4.30 -33.59 16.16
C THR A 164 -3.63 -34.98 16.30
N GLU A 165 -4.05 -35.96 15.49
CA GLU A 165 -3.50 -37.30 15.41
C GLU A 165 -2.27 -37.40 14.48
N GLN A 166 -1.67 -36.25 14.09
CA GLN A 166 -0.51 -36.17 13.20
C GLN A 166 -0.73 -36.85 11.84
N ARG A 167 -1.94 -36.74 11.29
CA ARG A 167 -2.30 -37.21 9.95
C ARG A 167 -2.52 -36.04 8.99
N CYS A 168 -2.25 -36.27 7.71
CA CYS A 168 -2.55 -35.30 6.65
C CYS A 168 -4.01 -35.41 6.21
N GLU A 169 -4.70 -34.28 6.11
CA GLU A 169 -6.06 -34.18 5.62
C GLU A 169 -6.15 -32.98 4.65
N MET A 170 -6.60 -33.22 3.43
CA MET A 170 -6.75 -32.14 2.43
C MET A 170 -7.87 -31.18 2.85
N PHE A 171 -7.66 -29.88 2.58
CA PHE A 171 -8.75 -28.89 2.72
C PHE A 171 -9.85 -29.10 1.68
N TRP A 172 -9.49 -29.60 0.50
CA TRP A 172 -10.41 -29.84 -0.64
C TRP A 172 -10.21 -31.24 -1.21
N PRO A 173 -10.72 -32.30 -0.53
CA PRO A 173 -10.47 -33.71 -0.92
C PRO A 173 -11.01 -34.06 -2.31
N GLU A 174 -12.02 -33.35 -2.82
CA GLU A 174 -12.58 -33.50 -4.16
C GLU A 174 -11.55 -33.20 -5.28
N ASN A 175 -10.45 -32.53 -4.96
CA ASN A 175 -9.38 -32.23 -5.89
C ASN A 175 -8.22 -33.26 -5.87
N PHE A 176 -8.32 -34.31 -5.06
CA PHE A 176 -7.23 -35.29 -4.89
C PHE A 176 -6.77 -35.92 -6.21
N MET A 177 -7.71 -36.28 -7.09
CA MET A 177 -7.45 -36.94 -8.38
C MET A 177 -7.21 -35.94 -9.54
N LYS A 178 -7.37 -34.63 -9.34
CA LYS A 178 -7.17 -33.64 -10.38
C LYS A 178 -5.66 -33.36 -10.55
N ARG A 179 -5.22 -33.16 -11.80
CA ARG A 179 -3.85 -32.74 -12.09
C ARG A 179 -3.67 -31.26 -11.72
N SER A 180 -2.48 -30.87 -11.27
CA SER A 180 -2.22 -29.50 -10.83
C SER A 180 -2.50 -28.45 -11.90
N GLN A 181 -2.23 -28.74 -13.16
CA GLN A 181 -2.48 -27.85 -14.31
C GLN A 181 -3.95 -27.68 -14.69
N ASP A 182 -4.83 -28.55 -14.16
CA ASP A 182 -6.26 -28.47 -14.43
C ASP A 182 -7.03 -27.76 -13.30
N LEU A 183 -6.30 -27.29 -12.28
CA LEU A 183 -6.85 -26.55 -11.16
C LEU A 183 -6.80 -25.04 -11.45
N GLU A 184 -7.82 -24.32 -10.97
CA GLU A 184 -7.92 -22.88 -11.11
C GLU A 184 -6.74 -22.19 -10.42
N GLU A 185 -6.13 -21.23 -11.12
CA GLU A 185 -5.04 -20.43 -10.56
C GLU A 185 -5.55 -19.53 -9.43
N ALA A 186 -4.81 -19.51 -8.33
CA ALA A 186 -5.11 -18.68 -7.17
C ALA A 186 -4.06 -17.58 -7.00
N TYR A 187 -4.50 -16.46 -6.46
CA TYR A 187 -3.67 -15.29 -6.21
C TYR A 187 -3.70 -14.92 -4.73
N GLN A 188 -2.66 -14.25 -4.28
CA GLN A 188 -2.58 -13.61 -2.96
C GLN A 188 -2.19 -12.14 -3.14
N ASP A 189 -2.53 -11.29 -2.17
CA ASP A 189 -2.06 -9.92 -2.09
C ASP A 189 -0.53 -9.87 -1.96
N ALA A 190 0.08 -8.90 -2.62
CA ALA A 190 1.53 -8.76 -2.70
C ALA A 190 2.00 -7.29 -2.54
#